data_40b958aa7898666acf2b65fc47f30d6a
#
_entry.id   40b958aa7898666acf2b65fc47f30d6a
#
_cell.length_a   1.000
_cell.length_b   1.000
_cell.length_c   1.000
_cell.angle_alpha   90.00
_cell.angle_beta   90.00
_cell.angle_gamma   90.00
#
_symmetry.space_group_name_H-M   'P 1'
#
loop_
_entity.id
_entity.type
_entity.pdbx_description
1 polymer ?
#
loop_
_entity_poly.entity_id
_entity_poly.type
_entity_poly.pdbx_seq_one_letter_code
_entity_poly.pdbx_strand_id
1 'polypeptide(L)'
;MKSTFSPAASTRMLMALAGAILLASLGISIATVALPSLATVFSAGVQQVQWVVLAYLLALTCVIVVAGRMGDLYGNRRVLVGGILLFTLASAGCAVAPTLGWLIAGRTVQGVGAATLMALPLSIAKTLIAKERLGASMGLLGTMSAIGTALGPSVGGMLIAEFGWRSVFVLLMLCGSGLLALAVTGIGKTAPTGNSARIDWVGSAWLSTALLCFALAASGGRVGVTIAPWMLLVLAAAALLVFIRTELAVPNPLIPVALARGRGIASSLSMNLVVATIMMSTLVVGPLFLTFGLGLSEAGTGLVMAVGPGAAALSGAPAGRLADRFGTHRTLLAGLLLASVGLCGFAVLPVLIGIPGYIMAMVLMTPGFQLFLAANNTAAMNLAAEKHRGVLSGLLGLSRNLGLMTGASLLPLLFASLLDSKTLATNSTPAISNAFSVTFLSLAGLCFLTFLFAARGWRRADRKVDG
;
A
#
# COMPACT_ATOMS: atom_id res chain seq x y z
N MET A 1 -3.70 17.20 -32.51
CA MET A 1 -2.35 16.75 -32.89
C MET A 1 -2.27 15.25 -32.69
N LYS A 2 -2.27 14.45 -33.77
CA LYS A 2 -2.06 12.98 -33.68
C LYS A 2 -0.61 12.75 -33.25
N SER A 3 -0.39 12.14 -32.11
CA SER A 3 0.94 11.77 -31.64
C SER A 3 1.49 10.66 -32.51
N THR A 4 2.40 11.00 -33.41
CA THR A 4 3.15 10.07 -34.25
C THR A 4 4.31 9.45 -33.44
N PHE A 5 4.02 8.76 -32.36
CA PHE A 5 5.03 7.90 -31.76
C PHE A 5 5.10 6.58 -32.54
N SER A 6 6.33 6.16 -32.87
CA SER A 6 6.50 4.84 -33.46
C SER A 6 6.02 3.77 -32.46
N PRO A 7 5.52 2.61 -32.93
CA PRO A 7 5.05 1.53 -32.04
C PRO A 7 6.09 1.12 -30.98
N ALA A 8 7.38 1.12 -31.34
CA ALA A 8 8.48 0.80 -30.45
C ALA A 8 8.69 1.86 -29.34
N ALA A 9 8.50 3.15 -29.62
CA ALA A 9 8.60 4.22 -28.62
C ALA A 9 7.43 4.15 -27.61
N SER A 10 6.24 3.83 -28.08
CA SER A 10 5.06 3.61 -27.24
C SER A 10 5.24 2.43 -26.27
N THR A 11 5.85 1.32 -26.74
CA THR A 11 6.10 0.14 -25.90
C THR A 11 7.17 0.42 -24.85
N ARG A 12 8.28 1.09 -25.18
CA ARG A 12 9.33 1.46 -24.20
C ARG A 12 8.78 2.38 -23.12
N MET A 13 7.97 3.37 -23.49
CA MET A 13 7.30 4.25 -22.55
C MET A 13 6.40 3.46 -21.59
N LEU A 14 5.56 2.58 -22.11
CA LEU A 14 4.65 1.79 -21.29
C LEU A 14 5.41 0.85 -20.34
N MET A 15 6.52 0.24 -20.80
CA MET A 15 7.40 -0.56 -19.95
C MET A 15 8.03 0.28 -18.82
N ALA A 16 8.48 1.52 -19.13
CA ALA A 16 9.04 2.41 -18.10
C ALA A 16 7.99 2.80 -17.06
N LEU A 17 6.76 3.11 -17.46
CA LEU A 17 5.66 3.45 -16.55
C LEU A 17 5.23 2.24 -15.71
N ALA A 18 5.11 1.08 -16.31
CA ALA A 18 4.77 -0.18 -15.66
C ALA A 18 5.86 -0.59 -14.66
N GLY A 19 7.14 -0.50 -15.05
CA GLY A 19 8.28 -0.77 -14.21
C GLY A 19 8.38 0.17 -13.01
N ALA A 20 8.00 1.45 -13.16
CA ALA A 20 7.98 2.40 -12.05
C ALA A 20 6.99 1.97 -10.95
N ILE A 21 5.75 1.65 -11.33
CA ILE A 21 4.72 1.19 -10.37
C ILE A 21 5.13 -0.15 -9.74
N LEU A 22 5.64 -1.08 -10.54
CA LEU A 22 6.12 -2.37 -10.05
C LEU A 22 7.23 -2.17 -9.00
N LEU A 23 8.24 -1.35 -9.31
CA LEU A 23 9.38 -1.10 -8.43
C LEU A 23 8.95 -0.43 -7.10
N ALA A 24 8.05 0.56 -7.15
CA ALA A 24 7.53 1.18 -5.95
C ALA A 24 6.74 0.19 -5.07
N SER A 25 5.90 -0.66 -5.69
CA SER A 25 5.12 -1.68 -4.98
C SER A 25 6.01 -2.80 -4.42
N LEU A 26 7.03 -3.22 -5.18
CA LEU A 26 8.05 -4.16 -4.72
C LEU A 26 8.81 -3.61 -3.51
N GLY A 27 9.16 -2.32 -3.52
CA GLY A 27 9.83 -1.64 -2.40
C GLY A 27 9.03 -1.65 -1.09
N ILE A 28 7.69 -1.71 -1.16
CA ILE A 28 6.85 -1.90 0.03
C ILE A 28 7.00 -3.33 0.56
N SER A 29 6.76 -4.31 -0.29
CA SER A 29 6.56 -5.70 0.10
C SER A 29 7.86 -6.47 0.38
N ILE A 30 8.94 -6.19 -0.34
CA ILE A 30 10.21 -6.92 -0.17
C ILE A 30 10.85 -6.66 1.21
N ALA A 31 10.67 -5.46 1.76
CA ALA A 31 11.20 -5.11 3.07
C ALA A 31 10.45 -5.80 4.22
N THR A 32 9.20 -6.24 4.00
CA THR A 32 8.42 -6.92 5.05
C THR A 32 8.98 -8.29 5.40
N VAL A 33 9.53 -9.01 4.43
CA VAL A 33 10.16 -10.32 4.64
C VAL A 33 11.50 -10.20 5.36
N ALA A 34 12.17 -9.05 5.25
CA ALA A 34 13.42 -8.78 5.96
C ALA A 34 13.20 -8.47 7.47
N LEU A 35 11.96 -8.21 7.93
CA LEU A 35 11.70 -7.82 9.31
C LEU A 35 12.25 -8.82 10.35
N PRO A 36 12.08 -10.16 10.20
CA PRO A 36 12.67 -11.12 11.14
C PRO A 36 14.20 -11.03 11.21
N SER A 37 14.88 -11.02 10.05
CA SER A 37 16.35 -10.88 9.98
C SER A 37 16.83 -9.57 10.59
N LEU A 38 16.13 -8.46 10.32
CA LEU A 38 16.47 -7.16 10.88
C LEU A 38 16.28 -7.12 12.40
N ALA A 39 15.24 -7.80 12.94
CA ALA A 39 15.02 -7.91 14.37
C ALA A 39 16.17 -8.64 15.07
N THR A 40 16.70 -9.70 14.47
CA THR A 40 17.84 -10.46 15.00
C THR A 40 19.16 -9.70 14.85
N VAL A 41 19.47 -9.18 13.66
CA VAL A 41 20.74 -8.49 13.35
C VAL A 41 20.92 -7.21 14.18
N PHE A 42 19.86 -6.42 14.35
CA PHE A 42 19.91 -5.18 15.12
C PHE A 42 19.48 -5.35 16.58
N SER A 43 19.20 -6.59 17.03
CA SER A 43 18.69 -6.90 18.40
C SER A 43 17.52 -5.97 18.77
N ALA A 44 16.62 -5.73 17.83
CA ALA A 44 15.55 -4.75 17.92
C ALA A 44 14.18 -5.41 18.09
N GLY A 45 13.30 -4.77 18.86
CA GLY A 45 11.92 -5.24 19.03
C GLY A 45 11.06 -5.02 17.78
N VAL A 46 9.91 -5.72 17.73
CA VAL A 46 8.93 -5.65 16.62
C VAL A 46 8.56 -4.21 16.28
N GLN A 47 8.32 -3.38 17.29
CA GLN A 47 7.95 -1.97 17.13
C GLN A 47 9.05 -1.11 16.48
N GLN A 48 10.31 -1.48 16.66
CA GLN A 48 11.44 -0.76 16.08
C GLN A 48 11.66 -1.14 14.63
N VAL A 49 11.66 -2.44 14.32
CA VAL A 49 11.90 -2.91 12.95
C VAL A 49 10.75 -2.58 12.00
N GLN A 50 9.51 -2.50 12.48
CA GLN A 50 8.36 -2.08 11.65
C GLN A 50 8.56 -0.70 11.01
N TRP A 51 9.38 0.19 11.62
CA TRP A 51 9.69 1.51 11.04
C TRP A 51 10.40 1.42 9.70
N VAL A 52 11.07 0.32 9.40
CA VAL A 52 11.67 0.09 8.06
C VAL A 52 10.58 0.08 6.97
N VAL A 53 9.40 -0.43 7.27
CA VAL A 53 8.24 -0.42 6.35
C VAL A 53 7.44 0.87 6.50
N LEU A 54 7.19 1.28 7.74
CA LEU A 54 6.36 2.44 8.08
C LEU A 54 6.94 3.75 7.56
N ALA A 55 8.25 3.99 7.69
CA ALA A 55 8.91 5.20 7.22
C ALA A 55 8.78 5.38 5.70
N TYR A 56 8.88 4.29 4.95
CA TYR A 56 8.66 4.29 3.51
C TYR A 56 7.21 4.63 3.15
N LEU A 57 6.24 3.96 3.77
CA LEU A 57 4.81 4.20 3.52
C LEU A 57 4.38 5.62 3.93
N LEU A 58 4.90 6.11 5.05
CA LEU A 58 4.63 7.46 5.54
C LEU A 58 5.14 8.50 4.54
N ALA A 59 6.42 8.42 4.16
CA ALA A 59 7.02 9.33 3.21
C ALA A 59 6.30 9.30 1.84
N LEU A 60 6.00 8.09 1.34
CA LEU A 60 5.23 7.91 0.11
C LEU A 60 3.86 8.57 0.21
N THR A 61 3.12 8.36 1.29
CA THR A 61 1.76 8.87 1.46
C THR A 61 1.74 10.40 1.59
N CYS A 62 2.68 10.98 2.33
CA CYS A 62 2.82 12.43 2.48
C CYS A 62 3.16 13.13 1.16
N VAL A 63 4.01 12.51 0.34
CA VAL A 63 4.58 13.14 -0.84
C VAL A 63 3.81 12.85 -2.13
N ILE A 64 2.97 11.79 -2.20
CA ILE A 64 2.35 11.33 -3.44
C ILE A 64 1.52 12.42 -4.14
N VAL A 65 0.80 13.25 -3.39
CA VAL A 65 -0.02 14.35 -3.94
C VAL A 65 0.87 15.50 -4.42
N VAL A 66 1.90 15.83 -3.62
CA VAL A 66 2.91 16.85 -3.98
C VAL A 66 3.67 16.43 -5.24
N ALA A 67 4.05 15.14 -5.36
CA ALA A 67 4.72 14.58 -6.53
C ALA A 67 3.88 14.75 -7.81
N GLY A 68 2.57 14.51 -7.73
CA GLY A 68 1.65 14.77 -8.84
C GLY A 68 1.66 16.24 -9.29
N ARG A 69 1.55 17.16 -8.34
CA ARG A 69 1.61 18.62 -8.61
C ARG A 69 2.96 19.06 -9.15
N MET A 70 4.06 18.54 -8.62
CA MET A 70 5.40 18.81 -9.17
C MET A 70 5.50 18.36 -10.63
N GLY A 71 4.90 17.22 -10.98
CA GLY A 71 4.81 16.74 -12.35
C GLY A 71 4.11 17.75 -13.29
N ASP A 72 3.00 18.33 -12.84
CA ASP A 72 2.26 19.34 -13.61
C ASP A 72 3.07 20.63 -13.81
N LEU A 73 3.84 21.08 -12.79
CA LEU A 73 4.61 22.31 -12.81
C LEU A 73 5.95 22.19 -13.57
N TYR A 74 6.70 21.12 -13.29
CA TYR A 74 8.07 20.96 -13.82
C TYR A 74 8.17 19.97 -14.98
N GLY A 75 7.05 19.35 -15.36
CA GLY A 75 6.95 18.31 -16.38
C GLY A 75 7.10 16.90 -15.80
N ASN A 76 6.10 16.07 -16.06
CA ASN A 76 5.96 14.72 -15.49
C ASN A 76 7.20 13.84 -15.69
N ARG A 77 7.84 13.91 -16.88
CA ARG A 77 9.05 13.14 -17.19
C ARG A 77 10.22 13.51 -16.28
N ARG A 78 10.49 14.82 -16.10
CA ARG A 78 11.63 15.29 -15.30
C ARG A 78 11.47 14.85 -13.83
N VAL A 79 10.28 15.02 -13.29
CA VAL A 79 9.99 14.66 -11.90
C VAL A 79 10.04 13.14 -11.70
N LEU A 80 9.53 12.35 -12.65
CA LEU A 80 9.61 10.89 -12.59
C LEU A 80 11.06 10.40 -12.64
N VAL A 81 11.88 10.90 -13.56
CA VAL A 81 13.31 10.53 -13.68
C VAL A 81 14.07 10.92 -12.41
N GLY A 82 13.82 12.11 -11.87
CA GLY A 82 14.40 12.54 -10.59
C GLY A 82 13.99 11.64 -9.42
N GLY A 83 12.73 11.21 -9.38
CA GLY A 83 12.23 10.29 -8.37
C GLY A 83 12.81 8.88 -8.49
N ILE A 84 12.97 8.36 -9.71
CA ILE A 84 13.64 7.06 -9.93
C ILE A 84 15.11 7.15 -9.46
N LEU A 85 15.82 8.23 -9.78
CA LEU A 85 17.19 8.44 -9.32
C LEU A 85 17.26 8.48 -7.78
N LEU A 86 16.38 9.25 -7.14
CA LEU A 86 16.30 9.36 -5.69
C LEU A 86 16.03 8.00 -5.04
N PHE A 87 15.06 7.23 -5.57
CA PHE A 87 14.75 5.88 -5.12
C PHE A 87 15.96 4.95 -5.23
N THR A 88 16.68 5.01 -6.35
CA THR A 88 17.86 4.17 -6.62
C THR A 88 19.01 4.49 -5.66
N LEU A 89 19.32 5.77 -5.46
CA LEU A 89 20.37 6.20 -4.53
C LEU A 89 20.01 5.87 -3.08
N ALA A 90 18.75 6.07 -2.70
CA ALA A 90 18.28 5.68 -1.37
C ALA A 90 18.34 4.16 -1.16
N SER A 91 18.06 3.36 -2.20
CA SER A 91 18.23 1.90 -2.14
C SER A 91 19.69 1.50 -1.91
N ALA A 92 20.63 2.16 -2.59
CA ALA A 92 22.06 1.98 -2.35
C ALA A 92 22.44 2.32 -0.90
N GLY A 93 21.94 3.46 -0.37
CA GLY A 93 22.15 3.86 1.03
C GLY A 93 21.57 2.86 2.03
N CYS A 94 20.42 2.24 1.74
CA CYS A 94 19.85 1.18 2.56
C CYS A 94 20.71 -0.10 2.54
N ALA A 95 21.28 -0.47 1.39
CA ALA A 95 22.11 -1.66 1.25
C ALA A 95 23.38 -1.60 2.12
N VAL A 96 23.93 -0.40 2.33
CA VAL A 96 25.14 -0.18 3.15
C VAL A 96 24.85 0.27 4.58
N ALA A 97 23.58 0.25 5.00
CA ALA A 97 23.18 0.75 6.31
C ALA A 97 23.90 0.06 7.48
N PRO A 98 24.61 0.81 8.34
CA PRO A 98 25.30 0.25 9.49
C PRO A 98 24.39 0.08 10.72
N THR A 99 23.32 0.86 10.79
CA THR A 99 22.39 0.88 11.94
C THR A 99 20.93 0.86 11.47
N LEU A 100 20.03 0.44 12.34
CA LEU A 100 18.58 0.48 12.07
C LEU A 100 18.09 1.91 11.79
N GLY A 101 18.59 2.90 12.53
CA GLY A 101 18.25 4.32 12.31
C GLY A 101 18.64 4.82 10.92
N TRP A 102 19.85 4.46 10.45
CA TRP A 102 20.28 4.76 9.08
C TRP A 102 19.35 4.11 8.04
N LEU A 103 19.00 2.84 8.25
CA LEU A 103 18.11 2.12 7.37
C LEU A 103 16.72 2.80 7.31
N ILE A 104 16.16 3.21 8.45
CA ILE A 104 14.89 3.93 8.52
C ILE A 104 14.97 5.27 7.78
N ALA A 105 16.04 6.04 7.96
CA ALA A 105 16.25 7.29 7.23
C ALA A 105 16.36 7.05 5.72
N GLY A 106 17.12 6.04 5.30
CA GLY A 106 17.21 5.62 3.89
C GLY A 106 15.84 5.22 3.31
N ARG A 107 15.02 4.51 4.08
CA ARG A 107 13.65 4.12 3.70
C ARG A 107 12.73 5.33 3.56
N THR A 108 12.90 6.36 4.42
CA THR A 108 12.15 7.62 4.28
C THR A 108 12.47 8.30 2.94
N VAL A 109 13.73 8.45 2.60
CA VAL A 109 14.17 9.03 1.32
C VAL A 109 13.71 8.19 0.14
N GLN A 110 13.78 6.87 0.25
CA GLN A 110 13.30 5.93 -0.77
C GLN A 110 11.78 6.07 -0.99
N GLY A 111 11.00 6.28 0.08
CA GLY A 111 9.56 6.53 0.03
C GLY A 111 9.20 7.82 -0.70
N VAL A 112 10.00 8.90 -0.54
CA VAL A 112 9.84 10.14 -1.33
C VAL A 112 10.01 9.86 -2.83
N GLY A 113 11.05 9.11 -3.21
CA GLY A 113 11.23 8.66 -4.59
C GLY A 113 10.03 7.84 -5.09
N ALA A 114 9.59 6.86 -4.30
CA ALA A 114 8.48 5.97 -4.63
C ALA A 114 7.16 6.71 -4.86
N ALA A 115 6.92 7.82 -4.17
CA ALA A 115 5.74 8.66 -4.38
C ALA A 115 5.62 9.14 -5.83
N THR A 116 6.74 9.52 -6.46
CA THR A 116 6.76 9.91 -7.88
C THR A 116 6.52 8.71 -8.80
N LEU A 117 7.08 7.53 -8.44
CA LEU A 117 6.92 6.29 -9.18
C LEU A 117 5.47 5.77 -9.17
N MET A 118 4.67 6.14 -8.19
CA MET A 118 3.25 5.78 -8.12
C MET A 118 2.33 6.86 -8.73
N ALA A 119 2.62 8.14 -8.50
CA ALA A 119 1.75 9.23 -8.94
C ALA A 119 1.85 9.52 -10.45
N LEU A 120 3.08 9.61 -10.97
CA LEU A 120 3.32 10.16 -12.31
C LEU A 120 3.03 9.21 -13.47
N PRO A 121 3.23 7.88 -13.38
CA PRO A 121 2.91 6.97 -14.47
C PRO A 121 1.47 7.08 -14.95
N LEU A 122 0.51 7.22 -14.05
CA LEU A 122 -0.90 7.39 -14.38
C LEU A 122 -1.17 8.72 -15.10
N SER A 123 -0.50 9.81 -14.68
CA SER A 123 -0.60 11.13 -15.32
C SER A 123 0.02 11.11 -16.72
N ILE A 124 1.21 10.54 -16.86
CA ILE A 124 1.90 10.40 -18.17
C ILE A 124 1.07 9.56 -19.14
N ALA A 125 0.53 8.44 -18.67
CA ALA A 125 -0.31 7.55 -19.47
C ALA A 125 -1.55 8.29 -20.02
N LYS A 126 -2.24 9.09 -19.19
CA LYS A 126 -3.39 9.90 -19.62
C LYS A 126 -3.02 10.93 -20.69
N THR A 127 -1.82 11.48 -20.63
CA THR A 127 -1.38 12.56 -21.53
C THR A 127 -0.86 12.03 -22.87
N LEU A 128 -0.16 10.88 -22.86
CA LEU A 128 0.58 10.40 -24.02
C LEU A 128 -0.04 9.18 -24.70
N ILE A 129 -0.96 8.45 -24.05
CA ILE A 129 -1.59 7.26 -24.61
C ILE A 129 -2.93 7.64 -25.27
N ALA A 130 -3.17 7.10 -26.46
CA ALA A 130 -4.42 7.30 -27.20
C ALA A 130 -5.62 6.76 -26.38
N LYS A 131 -6.78 7.44 -26.47
CA LYS A 131 -7.99 7.13 -25.67
C LYS A 131 -8.43 5.68 -25.81
N GLU A 132 -8.29 5.11 -27.01
CA GLU A 132 -8.67 3.72 -27.34
C GLU A 132 -7.83 2.67 -26.58
N ARG A 133 -6.60 3.01 -26.19
CA ARG A 133 -5.67 2.12 -25.47
C ARG A 133 -5.50 2.50 -24.00
N LEU A 134 -6.08 3.60 -23.57
CA LEU A 134 -5.88 4.12 -22.21
C LEU A 134 -6.39 3.14 -21.15
N GLY A 135 -7.57 2.55 -21.35
CA GLY A 135 -8.14 1.56 -20.43
C GLY A 135 -7.24 0.33 -20.23
N ALA A 136 -6.75 -0.25 -21.34
CA ALA A 136 -5.82 -1.39 -21.27
C ALA A 136 -4.50 -1.02 -20.59
N SER A 137 -3.98 0.18 -20.84
CA SER A 137 -2.75 0.67 -20.22
C SER A 137 -2.94 0.91 -18.71
N MET A 138 -4.07 1.47 -18.28
CA MET A 138 -4.39 1.65 -16.86
C MET A 138 -4.56 0.30 -16.14
N GLY A 139 -5.18 -0.69 -16.81
CA GLY A 139 -5.25 -2.06 -16.31
C GLY A 139 -3.88 -2.68 -16.13
N LEU A 140 -2.97 -2.52 -17.11
CA LEU A 140 -1.59 -3.00 -16.99
C LEU A 140 -0.85 -2.34 -15.82
N LEU A 141 -0.97 -1.02 -15.65
CA LEU A 141 -0.33 -0.31 -14.53
C LEU A 141 -0.85 -0.80 -13.18
N GLY A 142 -2.16 -1.04 -13.06
CA GLY A 142 -2.74 -1.65 -11.85
C GLY A 142 -2.23 -3.06 -11.59
N THR A 143 -2.13 -3.88 -12.63
CA THR A 143 -1.58 -5.25 -12.55
C THR A 143 -0.12 -5.24 -12.12
N MET A 144 0.69 -4.29 -12.61
CA MET A 144 2.10 -4.16 -12.20
C MET A 144 2.24 -3.82 -10.71
N SER A 145 1.33 -3.04 -10.14
CA SER A 145 1.31 -2.80 -8.69
C SER A 145 1.05 -4.09 -7.92
N ALA A 146 0.09 -4.90 -8.37
CA ALA A 146 -0.20 -6.19 -7.75
C ALA A 146 1.00 -7.16 -7.87
N ILE A 147 1.60 -7.27 -9.06
CA ILE A 147 2.79 -8.11 -9.29
C ILE A 147 3.96 -7.65 -8.42
N GLY A 148 4.22 -6.33 -8.31
CA GLY A 148 5.29 -5.80 -7.48
C GLY A 148 5.12 -6.16 -6.00
N THR A 149 3.89 -6.00 -5.48
CA THR A 149 3.57 -6.43 -4.11
C THR A 149 3.71 -7.95 -3.95
N ALA A 150 3.43 -8.69 -4.98
CA ALA A 150 3.46 -10.13 -5.08
C ALA A 150 4.88 -10.72 -5.03
N LEU A 151 5.75 -10.15 -5.83
CA LEU A 151 7.13 -10.62 -5.96
C LEU A 151 7.98 -10.37 -4.71
N GLY A 152 7.60 -9.36 -3.90
CA GLY A 152 8.39 -8.97 -2.74
C GLY A 152 8.72 -10.12 -1.80
N PRO A 153 7.73 -10.83 -1.25
CA PRO A 153 7.99 -11.92 -0.33
C PRO A 153 8.80 -13.07 -0.93
N SER A 154 8.47 -13.52 -2.14
CA SER A 154 9.14 -14.65 -2.77
C SER A 154 10.58 -14.33 -3.16
N VAL A 155 10.78 -13.25 -3.91
CA VAL A 155 12.13 -12.83 -4.33
C VAL A 155 12.95 -12.38 -3.12
N GLY A 156 12.32 -11.64 -2.20
CA GLY A 156 12.98 -11.16 -0.98
C GLY A 156 13.44 -12.31 -0.09
N GLY A 157 12.56 -13.30 0.16
CA GLY A 157 12.91 -14.46 0.99
C GLY A 157 14.06 -15.28 0.44
N MET A 158 14.09 -15.54 -0.88
CA MET A 158 15.20 -16.24 -1.53
C MET A 158 16.51 -15.45 -1.43
N LEU A 159 16.48 -14.15 -1.71
CA LEU A 159 17.67 -13.31 -1.64
C LEU A 159 18.21 -13.19 -0.21
N ILE A 160 17.34 -13.09 0.78
CA ILE A 160 17.76 -12.96 2.19
C ILE A 160 18.42 -14.26 2.65
N ALA A 161 17.86 -15.41 2.26
CA ALA A 161 18.42 -16.71 2.64
C ALA A 161 19.84 -16.93 2.10
N GLU A 162 20.12 -16.51 0.85
CA GLU A 162 21.43 -16.75 0.20
C GLU A 162 22.45 -15.62 0.45
N PHE A 163 21.99 -14.36 0.44
CA PHE A 163 22.87 -13.19 0.43
C PHE A 163 22.64 -12.24 1.60
N GLY A 164 21.73 -12.58 2.53
CA GLY A 164 21.35 -11.76 3.67
C GLY A 164 20.44 -10.56 3.30
N TRP A 165 19.93 -9.87 4.32
CA TRP A 165 18.93 -8.80 4.17
C TRP A 165 19.35 -7.61 3.30
N ARG A 166 20.64 -7.33 3.16
CA ARG A 166 21.16 -6.24 2.32
C ARG A 166 20.87 -6.45 0.84
N SER A 167 20.81 -7.71 0.41
CA SER A 167 20.58 -8.08 -0.99
C SER A 167 19.27 -7.57 -1.56
N VAL A 168 18.23 -7.44 -0.75
CA VAL A 168 16.94 -6.90 -1.22
C VAL A 168 17.05 -5.43 -1.63
N PHE A 169 17.88 -4.65 -0.96
CA PHE A 169 18.13 -3.25 -1.31
C PHE A 169 19.06 -3.11 -2.51
N VAL A 170 20.04 -4.04 -2.66
CA VAL A 170 20.87 -4.14 -3.86
C VAL A 170 20.01 -4.45 -5.08
N LEU A 171 19.07 -5.39 -4.98
CA LEU A 171 18.11 -5.68 -6.06
C LEU A 171 17.30 -4.43 -6.45
N LEU A 172 16.74 -3.70 -5.46
CA LEU A 172 15.99 -2.48 -5.72
C LEU A 172 16.86 -1.40 -6.39
N MET A 173 18.13 -1.29 -6.01
CA MET A 173 19.10 -0.39 -6.65
C MET A 173 19.36 -0.80 -8.11
N LEU A 174 19.59 -2.07 -8.39
CA LEU A 174 19.85 -2.56 -9.76
C LEU A 174 18.60 -2.39 -10.65
N CYS A 175 17.42 -2.77 -10.15
CA CYS A 175 16.16 -2.55 -10.86
C CYS A 175 15.88 -1.06 -11.11
N GLY A 176 16.18 -0.21 -10.11
CA GLY A 176 16.05 1.24 -10.24
C GLY A 176 17.00 1.83 -11.28
N SER A 177 18.22 1.34 -11.36
CA SER A 177 19.22 1.77 -12.36
C SER A 177 18.78 1.39 -13.78
N GLY A 178 18.30 0.15 -13.98
CA GLY A 178 17.75 -0.30 -15.26
C GLY A 178 16.50 0.50 -15.66
N LEU A 179 15.61 0.76 -14.70
CA LEU A 179 14.42 1.58 -14.92
C LEU A 179 14.78 3.03 -15.26
N LEU A 180 15.81 3.60 -14.63
CA LEU A 180 16.30 4.95 -14.93
C LEU A 180 16.76 5.06 -16.39
N ALA A 181 17.58 4.10 -16.86
CA ALA A 181 18.01 4.05 -18.24
C ALA A 181 16.83 3.93 -19.22
N LEU A 182 15.83 3.08 -18.88
CA LEU A 182 14.63 2.91 -19.68
C LEU A 182 13.75 4.17 -19.69
N ALA A 183 13.60 4.86 -18.56
CA ALA A 183 12.79 6.07 -18.44
C ALA A 183 13.40 7.25 -19.19
N VAL A 184 14.72 7.42 -19.12
CA VAL A 184 15.46 8.48 -19.83
C VAL A 184 15.34 8.33 -21.35
N THR A 185 15.40 7.10 -21.86
CA THR A 185 15.36 6.80 -23.29
C THR A 185 13.95 6.58 -23.85
N GLY A 186 13.02 6.06 -23.03
CA GLY A 186 11.69 5.62 -23.46
C GLY A 186 10.58 6.66 -23.31
N ILE A 187 10.70 7.61 -22.37
CA ILE A 187 9.66 8.61 -22.13
C ILE A 187 9.99 9.89 -22.91
N GLY A 188 9.10 10.30 -23.79
CA GLY A 188 9.22 11.57 -24.52
C GLY A 188 9.20 12.80 -23.59
N LYS A 189 9.77 13.91 -24.02
CA LYS A 189 9.71 15.17 -23.27
C LYS A 189 8.24 15.59 -23.14
N THR A 190 7.76 15.71 -21.90
CA THR A 190 6.45 16.28 -21.58
C THR A 190 6.64 17.76 -21.26
N ALA A 191 5.95 18.64 -21.99
CA ALA A 191 5.90 20.04 -21.64
C ALA A 191 5.12 20.22 -20.32
N PRO A 192 5.47 21.21 -19.49
CA PRO A 192 4.64 21.61 -18.36
C PRO A 192 3.24 21.94 -18.87
N THR A 193 2.22 21.55 -18.13
CA THR A 193 0.80 21.77 -18.54
C THR A 193 0.37 23.24 -18.45
N GLY A 194 1.25 24.15 -18.08
CA GLY A 194 1.01 25.61 -18.06
C GLY A 194 -0.04 26.08 -17.06
N ASN A 195 -0.64 25.17 -16.33
CA ASN A 195 -1.64 25.50 -15.34
C ASN A 195 -0.91 26.02 -14.10
N SER A 196 -1.06 27.31 -13.81
CA SER A 196 -0.43 28.04 -12.67
C SER A 196 -0.99 27.63 -11.30
N ALA A 197 -1.42 26.40 -11.16
CA ALA A 197 -1.90 25.86 -9.89
C ALA A 197 -0.73 25.73 -8.91
N ARG A 198 -0.64 26.65 -7.97
CA ARG A 198 0.37 26.63 -6.89
C ARG A 198 0.25 25.33 -6.09
N ILE A 199 1.41 24.83 -5.62
CA ILE A 199 1.42 23.71 -4.67
C ILE A 199 0.89 24.24 -3.34
N ASP A 200 -0.08 23.57 -2.75
CA ASP A 200 -0.53 23.84 -1.39
C ASP A 200 0.47 23.23 -0.39
N TRP A 201 1.54 23.97 -0.14
CA TRP A 201 2.55 23.57 0.85
C TRP A 201 1.99 23.52 2.27
N VAL A 202 1.01 24.40 2.58
CA VAL A 202 0.41 24.47 3.91
C VAL A 202 -0.45 23.25 4.18
N GLY A 203 -1.35 22.90 3.25
CA GLY A 203 -2.15 21.68 3.33
C GLY A 203 -1.27 20.43 3.36
N SER A 204 -0.24 20.36 2.49
CA SER A 204 0.72 19.25 2.47
C SER A 204 1.45 19.08 3.81
N ALA A 205 1.89 20.18 4.43
CA ALA A 205 2.57 20.16 5.72
C ALA A 205 1.65 19.68 6.85
N TRP A 206 0.40 20.17 6.90
CA TRP A 206 -0.56 19.74 7.91
C TRP A 206 -0.96 18.28 7.76
N LEU A 207 -1.17 17.81 6.52
CA LEU A 207 -1.44 16.39 6.26
C LEU A 207 -0.26 15.52 6.70
N SER A 208 0.96 15.91 6.32
CA SER A 208 2.18 15.20 6.71
C SER A 208 2.36 15.14 8.23
N THR A 209 2.09 16.25 8.92
CA THR A 209 2.14 16.33 10.38
C THR A 209 1.11 15.41 11.03
N ALA A 210 -0.13 15.42 10.52
CA ALA A 210 -1.19 14.53 11.02
C ALA A 210 -0.79 13.06 10.89
N LEU A 211 -0.29 12.66 9.71
CA LEU A 211 0.14 11.29 9.43
C LEU A 211 1.35 10.87 10.26
N LEU A 212 2.33 11.76 10.43
CA LEU A 212 3.51 11.50 11.26
C LEU A 212 3.12 11.31 12.73
N CYS A 213 2.33 12.22 13.28
CA CYS A 213 1.85 12.10 14.66
C CYS A 213 1.02 10.83 14.88
N PHE A 214 0.16 10.47 13.93
CA PHE A 214 -0.60 9.23 13.97
C PHE A 214 0.33 7.99 13.96
N ALA A 215 1.32 7.96 13.07
CA ALA A 215 2.26 6.85 12.96
C ALA A 215 3.12 6.71 14.24
N LEU A 216 3.59 7.81 14.80
CA LEU A 216 4.32 7.83 16.07
C LEU A 216 3.46 7.36 17.24
N ALA A 217 2.21 7.81 17.32
CA ALA A 217 1.27 7.35 18.34
C ALA A 217 1.02 5.84 18.26
N ALA A 218 0.74 5.36 17.04
CA ALA A 218 0.46 3.96 16.77
C ALA A 218 1.66 3.02 16.98
N SER A 219 2.90 3.55 16.88
CA SER A 219 4.12 2.80 17.21
C SER A 219 4.47 2.82 18.71
N GLY A 220 3.59 3.33 19.55
CA GLY A 220 3.78 3.40 21.00
C GLY A 220 4.72 4.51 21.49
N GLY A 221 4.99 5.53 20.66
CA GLY A 221 5.78 6.72 21.03
C GLY A 221 7.27 6.45 21.32
N ARG A 222 7.78 5.25 21.02
CA ARG A 222 9.11 4.80 21.47
C ARG A 222 10.26 5.00 20.48
N VAL A 223 10.07 5.83 19.48
CA VAL A 223 11.16 6.20 18.57
C VAL A 223 11.75 7.53 18.99
N GLY A 224 12.52 7.51 20.10
CA GLY A 224 13.27 8.70 20.58
C GLY A 224 12.41 9.89 21.05
N VAL A 225 11.09 9.74 21.12
CA VAL A 225 10.15 10.80 21.52
C VAL A 225 9.48 10.38 22.82
N THR A 226 9.66 11.18 23.88
CA THR A 226 9.07 10.95 25.21
C THR A 226 7.63 11.45 25.35
N ILE A 227 6.92 11.66 24.23
CA ILE A 227 5.54 12.17 24.22
C ILE A 227 4.58 10.98 24.37
N ALA A 228 3.60 11.11 25.26
CA ALA A 228 2.59 10.08 25.47
C ALA A 228 1.77 9.83 24.16
N PRO A 229 1.48 8.57 23.80
CA PRO A 229 0.78 8.23 22.54
C PRO A 229 -0.57 8.96 22.36
N TRP A 230 -1.32 9.16 23.45
CA TRP A 230 -2.59 9.89 23.38
C TRP A 230 -2.41 11.38 23.02
N MET A 231 -1.31 12.03 23.44
CA MET A 231 -1.00 13.41 23.05
C MET A 231 -0.69 13.50 21.55
N LEU A 232 0.03 12.52 21.02
CA LEU A 232 0.30 12.41 19.58
C LEU A 232 -1.00 12.19 18.78
N LEU A 233 -1.97 11.43 19.30
CA LEU A 233 -3.28 11.28 18.69
C LEU A 233 -4.08 12.58 18.69
N VAL A 234 -4.05 13.34 19.78
CA VAL A 234 -4.68 14.67 19.85
C VAL A 234 -4.03 15.62 18.85
N LEU A 235 -2.70 15.62 18.76
CA LEU A 235 -1.98 16.45 17.81
C LEU A 235 -2.28 16.03 16.35
N ALA A 236 -2.36 14.73 16.08
CA ALA A 236 -2.76 14.21 14.78
C ALA A 236 -4.18 14.66 14.40
N ALA A 237 -5.14 14.58 15.33
CA ALA A 237 -6.50 15.06 15.13
C ALA A 237 -6.57 16.57 14.92
N ALA A 238 -5.82 17.35 15.69
CA ALA A 238 -5.73 18.81 15.53
C ALA A 238 -5.13 19.19 14.16
N ALA A 239 -4.02 18.57 13.77
CA ALA A 239 -3.39 18.78 12.47
C ALA A 239 -4.33 18.39 11.31
N LEU A 240 -5.08 17.30 11.43
CA LEU A 240 -6.08 16.87 10.45
C LEU A 240 -7.24 17.88 10.35
N LEU A 241 -7.70 18.42 11.47
CA LEU A 241 -8.74 19.47 11.49
C LEU A 241 -8.26 20.75 10.80
N VAL A 242 -7.03 21.18 11.07
CA VAL A 242 -6.42 22.33 10.40
C VAL A 242 -6.27 22.05 8.91
N PHE A 243 -5.79 20.88 8.52
CA PHE A 243 -5.73 20.45 7.13
C PHE A 243 -7.10 20.55 6.45
N ILE A 244 -8.16 19.99 7.04
CA ILE A 244 -9.53 20.05 6.47
C ILE A 244 -10.00 21.52 6.33
N ARG A 245 -9.71 22.38 7.29
CA ARG A 245 -10.08 23.80 7.22
C ARG A 245 -9.31 24.54 6.13
N THR A 246 -8.01 24.29 5.98
CA THR A 246 -7.21 24.88 4.90
C THR A 246 -7.69 24.41 3.52
N GLU A 247 -7.98 23.12 3.35
CA GLU A 247 -8.53 22.55 2.11
C GLU A 247 -9.89 23.14 1.72
N LEU A 248 -10.72 23.49 2.70
CA LEU A 248 -12.03 24.14 2.46
C LEU A 248 -11.90 25.62 2.08
N ALA A 249 -10.78 26.28 2.44
CA ALA A 249 -10.54 27.70 2.21
C ALA A 249 -9.76 27.97 0.90
N VAL A 250 -9.04 26.98 0.36
CA VAL A 250 -8.17 27.16 -0.82
C VAL A 250 -8.95 26.92 -2.11
N PRO A 251 -8.81 27.78 -3.16
CA PRO A 251 -9.52 27.61 -4.45
C PRO A 251 -9.15 26.33 -5.21
N ASN A 252 -7.91 25.83 -5.01
CA ASN A 252 -7.40 24.61 -5.65
C ASN A 252 -6.93 23.60 -4.60
N PRO A 253 -7.86 22.90 -3.91
CA PRO A 253 -7.53 21.99 -2.83
C PRO A 253 -6.74 20.77 -3.34
N LEU A 254 -5.84 20.24 -2.49
CA LEU A 254 -5.15 18.97 -2.72
C LEU A 254 -6.16 17.81 -2.78
N ILE A 255 -7.11 17.85 -1.85
CA ILE A 255 -8.20 16.87 -1.73
C ILE A 255 -9.54 17.63 -1.83
N PRO A 256 -10.33 17.43 -2.90
CA PRO A 256 -11.66 18.06 -2.97
C PRO A 256 -12.60 17.42 -1.94
N VAL A 257 -12.62 17.99 -0.76
CA VAL A 257 -13.40 17.53 0.40
C VAL A 257 -14.89 17.39 0.07
N ALA A 258 -15.40 18.26 -0.79
CA ALA A 258 -16.80 18.19 -1.26
C ALA A 258 -17.11 16.87 -2.00
N LEU A 259 -16.17 16.38 -2.84
CA LEU A 259 -16.30 15.10 -3.52
C LEU A 259 -16.22 13.93 -2.53
N ALA A 260 -15.27 13.99 -1.60
CA ALA A 260 -15.07 12.96 -0.59
C ALA A 260 -16.26 12.84 0.39
N ARG A 261 -17.01 13.94 0.63
CA ARG A 261 -18.21 13.94 1.49
C ARG A 261 -19.44 13.29 0.85
N GLY A 262 -19.45 13.04 -0.45
CA GLY A 262 -20.53 12.28 -1.09
C GLY A 262 -20.71 10.93 -0.40
N ARG A 263 -21.95 10.63 0.10
CA ARG A 263 -22.21 9.44 0.96
C ARG A 263 -21.67 8.13 0.39
N GLY A 264 -21.83 7.90 -0.91
CA GLY A 264 -21.33 6.67 -1.57
C GLY A 264 -19.81 6.65 -1.69
N ILE A 265 -19.17 7.79 -2.01
CA ILE A 265 -17.72 7.92 -2.14
C ILE A 265 -17.05 7.80 -0.77
N ALA A 266 -17.58 8.49 0.25
CA ALA A 266 -17.08 8.39 1.63
C ALA A 266 -17.10 6.94 2.13
N SER A 267 -18.21 6.22 1.89
CA SER A 267 -18.32 4.80 2.25
C SER A 267 -17.29 3.94 1.53
N SER A 268 -17.11 4.15 0.22
CA SER A 268 -16.11 3.43 -0.58
C SER A 268 -14.67 3.67 -0.09
N LEU A 269 -14.32 4.93 0.20
CA LEU A 269 -13.00 5.31 0.74
C LEU A 269 -12.77 4.70 2.12
N SER A 270 -13.77 4.76 3.01
CA SER A 270 -13.66 4.19 4.36
C SER A 270 -13.48 2.67 4.32
N MET A 271 -14.27 1.96 3.52
CA MET A 271 -14.11 0.52 3.35
C MET A 271 -12.76 0.15 2.74
N ASN A 272 -12.28 0.93 1.75
CA ASN A 272 -10.96 0.72 1.13
C ASN A 272 -9.82 0.89 2.14
N LEU A 273 -9.91 1.91 3.02
CA LEU A 273 -8.96 2.13 4.12
C LEU A 273 -8.94 0.93 5.07
N VAL A 274 -10.09 0.49 5.55
CA VAL A 274 -10.18 -0.64 6.50
C VAL A 274 -9.65 -1.92 5.88
N VAL A 275 -10.06 -2.25 4.65
CA VAL A 275 -9.60 -3.46 3.96
C VAL A 275 -8.08 -3.40 3.69
N ALA A 276 -7.54 -2.24 3.30
CA ALA A 276 -6.10 -2.08 3.13
C ALA A 276 -5.33 -2.23 4.46
N THR A 277 -5.92 -1.76 5.58
CA THR A 277 -5.38 -2.01 6.93
C THR A 277 -5.29 -3.50 7.22
N ILE A 278 -6.36 -4.23 6.94
CA ILE A 278 -6.41 -5.70 7.14
C ILE A 278 -5.41 -6.42 6.23
N MET A 279 -5.32 -6.03 4.96
CA MET A 279 -4.35 -6.61 4.01
C MET A 279 -2.91 -6.51 4.49
N MET A 280 -2.56 -5.46 5.22
CA MET A 280 -1.20 -5.27 5.74
C MET A 280 -0.82 -6.31 6.81
N SER A 281 -1.79 -6.96 7.47
CA SER A 281 -1.53 -7.95 8.51
C SER A 281 -0.70 -9.13 8.00
N THR A 282 -1.04 -9.66 6.85
CA THR A 282 -0.32 -10.80 6.25
C THR A 282 1.10 -10.43 5.84
N LEU A 283 1.33 -9.16 5.46
CA LEU A 283 2.66 -8.68 5.07
C LEU A 283 3.57 -8.38 6.26
N VAL A 284 3.02 -7.97 7.39
CA VAL A 284 3.83 -7.55 8.55
C VAL A 284 3.86 -8.62 9.65
N VAL A 285 2.70 -9.17 10.03
CA VAL A 285 2.61 -10.19 11.08
C VAL A 285 2.92 -11.59 10.53
N GLY A 286 2.58 -11.84 9.25
CA GLY A 286 2.80 -13.13 8.59
C GLY A 286 4.25 -13.63 8.66
N PRO A 287 5.26 -12.86 8.18
CA PRO A 287 6.66 -13.28 8.26
C PRO A 287 7.13 -13.58 9.67
N LEU A 288 6.71 -12.75 10.64
CA LEU A 288 7.07 -12.93 12.06
C LEU A 288 6.54 -14.25 12.60
N PHE A 289 5.29 -14.58 12.31
CA PHE A 289 4.69 -15.85 12.73
C PHE A 289 5.33 -17.06 12.00
N LEU A 290 5.54 -16.98 10.70
CA LEU A 290 6.14 -18.06 9.93
C LEU A 290 7.57 -18.38 10.42
N THR A 291 8.36 -17.35 10.72
CA THR A 291 9.75 -17.52 11.19
C THR A 291 9.79 -17.94 12.68
N PHE A 292 9.16 -17.19 13.58
CA PHE A 292 9.29 -17.42 15.01
C PHE A 292 8.25 -18.38 15.59
N GLY A 293 7.06 -18.48 14.97
CA GLY A 293 5.99 -19.39 15.41
C GLY A 293 6.08 -20.79 14.78
N LEU A 294 6.38 -20.87 13.47
CA LEU A 294 6.47 -22.15 12.75
C LEU A 294 7.91 -22.57 12.44
N GLY A 295 8.93 -21.77 12.79
CA GLY A 295 10.34 -22.13 12.64
C GLY A 295 10.82 -22.19 11.19
N LEU A 296 10.16 -21.51 10.24
CA LEU A 296 10.58 -21.51 8.85
C LEU A 296 11.84 -20.67 8.65
N SER A 297 12.68 -21.14 7.71
CA SER A 297 13.75 -20.33 7.15
C SER A 297 13.20 -19.13 6.37
N GLU A 298 14.03 -18.14 6.10
CA GLU A 298 13.66 -16.94 5.33
C GLU A 298 13.19 -17.30 3.91
N ALA A 299 13.85 -18.25 3.25
CA ALA A 299 13.42 -18.78 1.95
C ALA A 299 12.05 -19.47 2.05
N GLY A 300 11.84 -20.32 3.07
CA GLY A 300 10.57 -20.99 3.33
C GLY A 300 9.45 -19.99 3.58
N THR A 301 9.71 -18.97 4.41
CA THR A 301 8.78 -17.88 4.69
C THR A 301 8.40 -17.14 3.41
N GLY A 302 9.39 -16.79 2.56
CA GLY A 302 9.15 -16.13 1.28
C GLY A 302 8.31 -16.96 0.31
N LEU A 303 8.59 -18.28 0.21
CA LEU A 303 7.81 -19.19 -0.64
C LEU A 303 6.35 -19.33 -0.17
N VAL A 304 6.12 -19.49 1.13
CA VAL A 304 4.76 -19.56 1.69
C VAL A 304 4.02 -18.26 1.43
N MET A 305 4.67 -17.13 1.64
CA MET A 305 4.06 -15.81 1.40
C MET A 305 3.79 -15.52 -0.08
N ALA A 306 4.52 -16.14 -1.02
CA ALA A 306 4.28 -16.01 -2.45
C ALA A 306 2.93 -16.58 -2.91
N VAL A 307 2.33 -17.47 -2.13
CA VAL A 307 1.01 -18.08 -2.43
C VAL A 307 -0.09 -17.01 -2.50
N GLY A 308 -0.07 -16.03 -1.57
CA GLY A 308 -1.07 -14.95 -1.58
C GLY A 308 -1.10 -14.15 -2.88
N PRO A 309 0.04 -13.62 -3.29
CA PRO A 309 0.21 -12.97 -4.59
C PRO A 309 -0.14 -13.83 -5.79
N GLY A 310 0.22 -15.11 -5.78
CA GLY A 310 -0.20 -16.08 -6.80
C GLY A 310 -1.73 -16.17 -6.88
N ALA A 311 -2.38 -16.32 -5.73
CA ALA A 311 -3.84 -16.33 -5.63
C ALA A 311 -4.47 -15.00 -6.10
N ALA A 312 -3.83 -13.84 -5.78
CA ALA A 312 -4.27 -12.54 -6.25
C ALA A 312 -4.20 -12.39 -7.76
N ALA A 313 -3.10 -12.84 -8.38
CA ALA A 313 -2.91 -12.80 -9.83
C ALA A 313 -3.97 -13.66 -10.56
N LEU A 314 -4.26 -14.82 -10.03
CA LEU A 314 -5.25 -15.73 -10.59
C LEU A 314 -6.69 -15.24 -10.38
N SER A 315 -6.99 -14.60 -9.25
CA SER A 315 -8.35 -14.17 -8.90
C SER A 315 -8.70 -12.74 -9.37
N GLY A 316 -7.72 -11.90 -9.71
CA GLY A 316 -7.96 -10.50 -10.07
C GLY A 316 -8.87 -10.31 -11.30
N ALA A 317 -8.55 -10.98 -12.42
CA ALA A 317 -9.36 -10.90 -13.64
C ALA A 317 -10.75 -11.56 -13.48
N PRO A 318 -10.89 -12.73 -12.86
CA PRO A 318 -12.20 -13.28 -12.48
C PRO A 318 -13.02 -12.34 -11.59
N ALA A 319 -12.41 -11.67 -10.61
CA ALA A 319 -13.09 -10.72 -9.72
C ALA A 319 -13.73 -9.56 -10.49
N GLY A 320 -13.01 -8.99 -11.47
CA GLY A 320 -13.57 -7.96 -12.36
C GLY A 320 -14.78 -8.47 -13.14
N ARG A 321 -14.67 -9.63 -13.77
CA ARG A 321 -15.78 -10.24 -14.53
C ARG A 321 -17.00 -10.55 -13.67
N LEU A 322 -16.78 -11.00 -12.42
CA LEU A 322 -17.90 -11.20 -11.48
C LEU A 322 -18.58 -9.90 -11.09
N ALA A 323 -17.80 -8.81 -10.91
CA ALA A 323 -18.35 -7.48 -10.64
C ALA A 323 -19.21 -6.97 -11.80
N ASP A 324 -18.78 -7.22 -13.05
CA ASP A 324 -19.54 -6.84 -14.24
C ASP A 324 -20.82 -7.71 -14.39
N ARG A 325 -20.75 -9.02 -14.09
CA ARG A 325 -21.85 -9.95 -14.29
C ARG A 325 -22.92 -9.90 -13.19
N PHE A 326 -22.51 -9.85 -11.92
CA PHE A 326 -23.42 -9.91 -10.76
C PHE A 326 -23.67 -8.56 -10.11
N GLY A 327 -23.03 -7.50 -10.63
CA GLY A 327 -23.10 -6.14 -10.10
C GLY A 327 -22.09 -5.91 -8.97
N THR A 328 -21.66 -4.66 -8.86
CA THR A 328 -20.60 -4.25 -7.93
C THR A 328 -20.95 -4.51 -6.48
N HIS A 329 -22.21 -4.30 -6.08
CA HIS A 329 -22.60 -4.43 -4.68
C HIS A 329 -22.59 -5.88 -4.18
N ARG A 330 -23.18 -6.82 -4.93
CA ARG A 330 -23.18 -8.25 -4.56
C ARG A 330 -21.77 -8.81 -4.51
N THR A 331 -20.95 -8.44 -5.49
CA THR A 331 -19.55 -8.86 -5.56
C THR A 331 -18.73 -8.31 -4.40
N LEU A 332 -18.96 -7.04 -3.99
CA LEU A 332 -18.33 -6.44 -2.84
C LEU A 332 -18.67 -7.18 -1.54
N LEU A 333 -19.95 -7.48 -1.33
CA LEU A 333 -20.40 -8.24 -0.14
C LEU A 333 -19.82 -9.66 -0.11
N ALA A 334 -19.87 -10.37 -1.25
CA ALA A 334 -19.28 -11.70 -1.36
C ALA A 334 -17.76 -11.67 -1.06
N GLY A 335 -17.05 -10.63 -1.56
CA GLY A 335 -15.64 -10.42 -1.29
C GLY A 335 -15.33 -10.22 0.20
N LEU A 336 -16.06 -9.33 0.88
CA LEU A 336 -15.90 -9.08 2.31
C LEU A 336 -16.22 -10.32 3.17
N LEU A 337 -17.27 -11.06 2.82
CA LEU A 337 -17.62 -12.30 3.52
C LEU A 337 -16.53 -13.36 3.35
N LEU A 338 -16.08 -13.59 2.12
CA LEU A 338 -15.03 -14.57 1.82
C LEU A 338 -13.72 -14.19 2.52
N ALA A 339 -13.35 -12.88 2.52
CA ALA A 339 -12.18 -12.40 3.24
C ALA A 339 -12.32 -12.61 4.76
N SER A 340 -13.50 -12.37 5.34
CA SER A 340 -13.76 -12.61 6.76
C SER A 340 -13.59 -14.10 7.13
N VAL A 341 -14.11 -15.02 6.31
CA VAL A 341 -13.95 -16.46 6.51
C VAL A 341 -12.47 -16.85 6.40
N GLY A 342 -11.74 -16.31 5.42
CA GLY A 342 -10.30 -16.55 5.28
C GLY A 342 -9.49 -16.05 6.46
N LEU A 343 -9.84 -14.87 7.04
CA LEU A 343 -9.23 -14.32 8.24
C LEU A 343 -9.50 -15.19 9.49
N CYS A 344 -10.73 -15.72 9.64
CA CYS A 344 -11.02 -16.74 10.65
C CYS A 344 -10.17 -18.00 10.42
N GLY A 345 -9.99 -18.41 9.15
CA GLY A 345 -9.09 -19.49 8.78
C GLY A 345 -7.65 -19.24 9.25
N PHE A 346 -7.11 -18.01 9.09
CA PHE A 346 -5.80 -17.64 9.61
C PHE A 346 -5.70 -17.75 11.15
N ALA A 347 -6.77 -17.44 11.86
CA ALA A 347 -6.77 -17.55 13.32
C ALA A 347 -6.70 -19.00 13.83
N VAL A 348 -7.17 -19.97 13.03
CA VAL A 348 -7.36 -21.36 13.49
C VAL A 348 -6.45 -22.34 12.76
N LEU A 349 -6.44 -22.33 11.42
CA LEU A 349 -5.79 -23.38 10.62
C LEU A 349 -4.27 -23.46 10.81
N PRO A 350 -3.50 -22.35 10.88
CA PRO A 350 -2.05 -22.43 11.08
C PRO A 350 -1.66 -23.05 12.42
N VAL A 351 -2.50 -22.88 13.45
CA VAL A 351 -2.27 -23.48 14.77
C VAL A 351 -2.57 -24.99 14.76
N LEU A 352 -3.59 -25.41 14.01
CA LEU A 352 -4.00 -26.82 13.95
C LEU A 352 -3.11 -27.66 13.04
N ILE A 353 -2.78 -27.18 11.85
CA ILE A 353 -2.10 -27.93 10.80
C ILE A 353 -0.87 -27.21 10.21
N GLY A 354 -0.34 -26.20 10.89
CA GLY A 354 0.90 -25.52 10.53
C GLY A 354 0.87 -24.83 9.18
N ILE A 355 1.92 -25.05 8.37
CA ILE A 355 2.12 -24.39 7.06
C ILE A 355 0.95 -24.64 6.09
N PRO A 356 0.43 -25.87 5.91
CA PRO A 356 -0.75 -26.09 5.05
C PRO A 356 -1.94 -25.24 5.46
N GLY A 357 -2.17 -25.07 6.77
CA GLY A 357 -3.25 -24.22 7.29
C GLY A 357 -3.08 -22.75 6.93
N TYR A 358 -1.84 -22.24 7.01
CA TYR A 358 -1.52 -20.89 6.59
C TYR A 358 -1.79 -20.67 5.10
N ILE A 359 -1.37 -21.62 4.26
CA ILE A 359 -1.58 -21.57 2.80
C ILE A 359 -3.08 -21.63 2.48
N MET A 360 -3.83 -22.53 3.11
CA MET A 360 -5.29 -22.65 2.89
C MET A 360 -6.02 -21.36 3.26
N ALA A 361 -5.70 -20.76 4.41
CA ALA A 361 -6.27 -19.50 4.84
C ALA A 361 -5.95 -18.36 3.84
N MET A 362 -4.72 -18.31 3.33
CA MET A 362 -4.28 -17.32 2.36
C MET A 362 -5.01 -17.46 1.01
N VAL A 363 -5.14 -18.69 0.50
CA VAL A 363 -5.86 -18.98 -0.75
C VAL A 363 -7.35 -18.65 -0.63
N LEU A 364 -7.93 -18.79 0.55
CA LEU A 364 -9.34 -18.45 0.81
C LEU A 364 -9.55 -16.93 0.94
N MET A 365 -8.68 -16.25 1.67
CA MET A 365 -8.80 -14.81 1.97
C MET A 365 -8.52 -13.95 0.73
N THR A 366 -7.47 -14.27 -0.04
CA THR A 366 -6.97 -13.39 -1.10
C THR A 366 -7.97 -13.12 -2.21
N PRO A 367 -8.71 -14.12 -2.75
CA PRO A 367 -9.79 -13.87 -3.71
C PRO A 367 -10.88 -12.97 -3.15
N GLY A 368 -11.19 -13.07 -1.85
CA GLY A 368 -12.12 -12.18 -1.17
C GLY A 368 -11.69 -10.70 -1.28
N PHE A 369 -10.43 -10.39 -1.03
CA PHE A 369 -9.89 -9.05 -1.20
C PHE A 369 -9.92 -8.58 -2.65
N GLN A 370 -9.64 -9.44 -3.62
CA GLN A 370 -9.70 -9.08 -5.04
C GLN A 370 -11.12 -8.76 -5.49
N LEU A 371 -12.11 -9.55 -5.06
CA LEU A 371 -13.54 -9.28 -5.30
C LEU A 371 -13.95 -7.92 -4.71
N PHE A 372 -13.55 -7.65 -3.46
CA PHE A 372 -13.81 -6.36 -2.83
C PHE A 372 -13.17 -5.21 -3.61
N LEU A 373 -11.87 -5.29 -3.92
CA LEU A 373 -11.14 -4.21 -4.59
C LEU A 373 -11.70 -3.90 -5.98
N ALA A 374 -11.98 -4.94 -6.79
CA ALA A 374 -12.54 -4.77 -8.12
C ALA A 374 -13.93 -4.10 -8.04
N ALA A 375 -14.80 -4.62 -7.16
CA ALA A 375 -16.16 -4.11 -7.02
C ALA A 375 -16.21 -2.71 -6.41
N ASN A 376 -15.40 -2.44 -5.37
CA ASN A 376 -15.35 -1.13 -4.70
C ASN A 376 -14.81 -0.03 -5.62
N ASN A 377 -13.74 -0.31 -6.37
CA ASN A 377 -13.17 0.65 -7.32
C ASN A 377 -14.17 0.95 -8.45
N THR A 378 -14.85 -0.07 -9.00
CA THR A 378 -15.87 0.13 -10.03
C THR A 378 -17.07 0.91 -9.50
N ALA A 379 -17.56 0.57 -8.31
CA ALA A 379 -18.68 1.29 -7.68
C ALA A 379 -18.33 2.76 -7.43
N ALA A 380 -17.15 3.05 -6.89
CA ALA A 380 -16.69 4.41 -6.67
C ALA A 380 -16.60 5.20 -7.98
N MET A 381 -16.00 4.61 -9.04
CA MET A 381 -15.85 5.27 -10.34
C MET A 381 -17.20 5.57 -11.02
N ASN A 382 -18.21 4.74 -10.81
CA ASN A 382 -19.57 4.96 -11.32
C ASN A 382 -20.29 6.11 -10.61
N LEU A 383 -19.93 6.42 -9.36
CA LEU A 383 -20.49 7.54 -8.60
C LEU A 383 -19.91 8.91 -9.01
N ALA A 384 -18.77 8.94 -9.67
CA ALA A 384 -18.10 10.18 -10.03
C ALA A 384 -18.42 10.61 -11.47
N ALA A 385 -18.73 11.90 -11.64
CA ALA A 385 -18.78 12.50 -12.97
C ALA A 385 -17.44 12.30 -13.69
N GLU A 386 -17.45 12.17 -15.01
CA GLU A 386 -16.27 11.84 -15.84
C GLU A 386 -15.07 12.75 -15.57
N LYS A 387 -15.34 14.05 -15.40
CA LYS A 387 -14.31 15.07 -15.07
C LYS A 387 -13.61 14.86 -13.71
N HIS A 388 -14.24 14.13 -12.78
CA HIS A 388 -13.72 13.91 -11.43
C HIS A 388 -13.14 12.50 -11.21
N ARG A 389 -13.22 11.61 -12.19
CA ARG A 389 -12.70 10.22 -12.07
C ARG A 389 -11.22 10.15 -11.75
N GLY A 390 -10.41 11.07 -12.32
CA GLY A 390 -8.98 11.15 -12.02
C GLY A 390 -8.68 11.49 -10.55
N VAL A 391 -9.41 12.46 -10.02
CA VAL A 391 -9.30 12.86 -8.61
C VAL A 391 -9.75 11.72 -7.70
N LEU A 392 -10.87 11.06 -8.03
CA LEU A 392 -11.36 9.93 -7.25
C LEU A 392 -10.40 8.75 -7.26
N SER A 393 -9.74 8.46 -8.38
CA SER A 393 -8.67 7.46 -8.45
C SER A 393 -7.52 7.79 -7.47
N GLY A 394 -7.13 9.08 -7.42
CA GLY A 394 -6.15 9.57 -6.44
C GLY A 394 -6.60 9.38 -4.98
N LEU A 395 -7.87 9.69 -4.69
CA LEU A 395 -8.46 9.52 -3.35
C LEU A 395 -8.53 8.04 -2.94
N LEU A 396 -8.87 7.13 -3.86
CA LEU A 396 -8.83 5.68 -3.61
C LEU A 396 -7.40 5.21 -3.32
N GLY A 397 -6.42 5.70 -4.09
CA GLY A 397 -5.00 5.42 -3.84
C GLY A 397 -4.52 5.95 -2.48
N LEU A 398 -4.89 7.18 -2.13
CA LEU A 398 -4.58 7.78 -0.82
C LEU A 398 -5.22 6.99 0.32
N SER A 399 -6.52 6.66 0.21
CA SER A 399 -7.24 5.86 1.20
C SER A 399 -6.59 4.49 1.41
N ARG A 400 -6.16 3.83 0.32
CA ARG A 400 -5.42 2.56 0.38
C ARG A 400 -4.09 2.72 1.10
N ASN A 401 -3.29 3.73 0.75
CA ASN A 401 -1.98 3.96 1.39
C ASN A 401 -2.13 4.31 2.88
N LEU A 402 -3.14 5.11 3.24
CA LEU A 402 -3.48 5.38 4.63
C LEU A 402 -3.84 4.08 5.37
N GLY A 403 -4.62 3.20 4.75
CA GLY A 403 -4.95 1.90 5.30
C GLY A 403 -3.71 1.02 5.50
N LEU A 404 -2.84 0.91 4.49
CA LEU A 404 -1.57 0.15 4.60
C LEU A 404 -0.69 0.71 5.72
N MET A 405 -0.56 2.03 5.84
CA MET A 405 0.19 2.68 6.89
C MET A 405 -0.42 2.42 8.28
N THR A 406 -1.74 2.51 8.41
CA THR A 406 -2.48 2.19 9.64
C THR A 406 -2.23 0.74 10.04
N GLY A 407 -2.31 -0.20 9.10
CA GLY A 407 -2.01 -1.60 9.33
C GLY A 407 -0.57 -1.84 9.74
N ALA A 408 0.39 -1.22 9.05
CA ALA A 408 1.81 -1.33 9.39
C ALA A 408 2.14 -0.77 10.79
N SER A 409 1.34 0.19 11.29
CA SER A 409 1.52 0.78 12.62
C SER A 409 0.83 -0.02 13.71
N LEU A 410 -0.47 -0.30 13.56
CA LEU A 410 -1.31 -0.84 14.62
C LEU A 410 -1.17 -2.36 14.78
N LEU A 411 -0.97 -3.10 13.68
CA LEU A 411 -1.00 -4.56 13.76
C LEU A 411 0.22 -5.16 14.49
N PRO A 412 1.46 -4.68 14.25
CA PRO A 412 2.60 -5.11 15.05
C PRO A 412 2.47 -4.70 16.52
N LEU A 413 1.84 -3.55 16.80
CA LEU A 413 1.58 -3.13 18.19
C LEU A 413 0.58 -4.08 18.86
N LEU A 414 -0.54 -4.40 18.20
CA LEU A 414 -1.51 -5.38 18.68
C LEU A 414 -0.84 -6.74 18.91
N PHE A 415 -0.11 -7.24 17.92
CA PHE A 415 0.61 -8.51 18.02
C PHE A 415 1.61 -8.50 19.17
N ALA A 416 2.44 -7.45 19.29
CA ALA A 416 3.44 -7.32 20.36
C ALA A 416 2.82 -7.15 21.76
N SER A 417 1.63 -6.56 21.88
CA SER A 417 0.93 -6.41 23.17
C SER A 417 0.40 -7.72 23.73
N LEU A 418 0.28 -8.75 22.88
CA LEU A 418 -0.18 -10.10 23.24
C LEU A 418 0.99 -11.05 23.56
N LEU A 419 2.24 -10.58 23.46
CA LEU A 419 3.43 -11.36 23.76
C LEU A 419 3.92 -11.10 25.18
N ASP A 420 4.46 -12.15 25.83
CA ASP A 420 4.97 -12.08 27.19
C ASP A 420 6.30 -11.30 27.28
N SER A 421 7.11 -11.37 26.23
CA SER A 421 8.42 -10.73 26.15
C SER A 421 8.50 -9.78 24.94
N LYS A 422 9.26 -8.67 25.10
CA LYS A 422 9.50 -7.68 24.04
C LYS A 422 10.33 -8.21 22.88
N THR A 423 11.15 -9.24 23.10
CA THR A 423 11.97 -9.90 22.07
C THR A 423 11.25 -11.13 21.56
N LEU A 424 11.00 -11.20 20.25
CA LEU A 424 10.29 -12.32 19.61
C LEU A 424 10.98 -13.67 19.87
N ALA A 425 12.30 -13.70 19.77
CA ALA A 425 13.09 -14.92 19.92
C ALA A 425 13.01 -15.58 21.30
N THR A 426 12.58 -14.83 22.33
CA THR A 426 12.47 -15.34 23.71
C THR A 426 11.05 -15.76 24.08
N ASN A 427 10.07 -15.56 23.22
CA ASN A 427 8.70 -16.00 23.46
C ASN A 427 8.53 -17.48 23.10
N SER A 428 7.66 -18.17 23.82
CA SER A 428 7.29 -19.55 23.52
C SER A 428 6.46 -19.63 22.23
N THR A 429 6.59 -20.72 21.49
CA THR A 429 5.77 -20.97 20.28
C THR A 429 4.27 -20.87 20.54
N PRO A 430 3.71 -21.40 21.68
CA PRO A 430 2.29 -21.22 21.98
C PRO A 430 1.88 -19.76 22.20
N ALA A 431 2.73 -18.93 22.81
CA ALA A 431 2.45 -17.49 23.01
C ALA A 431 2.38 -16.75 21.66
N ILE A 432 3.32 -17.03 20.76
CA ILE A 432 3.35 -16.46 19.39
C ILE A 432 2.11 -16.90 18.61
N SER A 433 1.74 -18.18 18.69
CA SER A 433 0.56 -18.74 18.01
C SER A 433 -0.74 -18.12 18.53
N ASN A 434 -0.86 -17.94 19.84
CA ASN A 434 -2.02 -17.28 20.45
C ASN A 434 -2.12 -15.81 20.03
N ALA A 435 -1.01 -15.07 20.09
CA ALA A 435 -0.95 -13.68 19.63
C ALA A 435 -1.35 -13.54 18.15
N PHE A 436 -0.91 -14.47 17.30
CA PHE A 436 -1.28 -14.55 15.89
C PHE A 436 -2.80 -14.79 15.73
N SER A 437 -3.34 -15.80 16.41
CA SER A 437 -4.77 -16.15 16.35
C SER A 437 -5.66 -15.00 16.81
N VAL A 438 -5.36 -14.36 17.94
CA VAL A 438 -6.12 -13.22 18.46
C VAL A 438 -6.06 -12.02 17.49
N THR A 439 -4.88 -11.75 16.93
CA THR A 439 -4.73 -10.67 15.92
C THR A 439 -5.63 -10.93 14.72
N PHE A 440 -5.57 -12.11 14.11
CA PHE A 440 -6.36 -12.42 12.91
C PHE A 440 -7.86 -12.56 13.21
N LEU A 441 -8.26 -13.02 14.39
CA LEU A 441 -9.66 -13.05 14.81
C LEU A 441 -10.23 -11.63 14.96
N SER A 442 -9.46 -10.71 15.54
CA SER A 442 -9.83 -9.29 15.65
C SER A 442 -10.04 -8.66 14.26
N LEU A 443 -9.16 -8.98 13.32
CA LEU A 443 -9.28 -8.52 11.93
C LEU A 443 -10.46 -9.16 11.19
N ALA A 444 -10.77 -10.42 11.45
CA ALA A 444 -11.96 -11.08 10.93
C ALA A 444 -13.23 -10.36 11.41
N GLY A 445 -13.30 -10.01 12.70
CA GLY A 445 -14.37 -9.21 13.25
C GLY A 445 -14.49 -7.82 12.59
N LEU A 446 -13.38 -7.12 12.39
CA LEU A 446 -13.36 -5.83 11.70
C LEU A 446 -13.82 -5.94 10.24
N CYS A 447 -13.38 -6.98 9.52
CA CYS A 447 -13.80 -7.24 8.14
C CYS A 447 -15.30 -7.55 8.08
N PHE A 448 -15.82 -8.35 9.01
CA PHE A 448 -17.24 -8.67 9.12
C PHE A 448 -18.09 -7.45 9.50
N LEU A 449 -17.61 -6.58 10.38
CA LEU A 449 -18.28 -5.29 10.65
C LEU A 449 -18.34 -4.41 9.39
N THR A 450 -17.27 -4.40 8.58
CA THR A 450 -17.26 -3.71 7.28
C THR A 450 -18.28 -4.30 6.32
N PHE A 451 -18.43 -5.63 6.30
CA PHE A 451 -19.49 -6.30 5.55
C PHE A 451 -20.89 -5.87 6.01
N LEU A 452 -21.15 -5.84 7.32
CA LEU A 452 -22.44 -5.41 7.86
C LEU A 452 -22.73 -3.92 7.52
N PHE A 453 -21.72 -3.07 7.58
CA PHE A 453 -21.83 -1.67 7.19
C PHE A 453 -22.22 -1.52 5.71
N ALA A 454 -21.54 -2.25 4.82
CA ALA A 454 -21.83 -2.28 3.39
C ALA A 454 -23.25 -2.80 3.11
N ALA A 455 -23.67 -3.89 3.76
CA ALA A 455 -25.00 -4.49 3.61
C ALA A 455 -26.14 -3.56 4.06
N ARG A 456 -25.94 -2.78 5.13
CA ARG A 456 -26.92 -1.79 5.61
C ARG A 456 -27.06 -0.60 4.67
N GLY A 457 -25.96 -0.16 4.07
CA GLY A 457 -25.95 0.94 3.11
C GLY A 457 -26.86 0.68 1.91
N TRP A 458 -26.89 -0.56 1.44
CA TRP A 458 -27.73 -0.96 0.30
C TRP A 458 -29.22 -0.98 0.60
N ARG A 459 -29.62 -1.57 1.72
CA ARG A 459 -31.05 -1.60 2.12
C ARG A 459 -31.69 -0.20 2.21
N ARG A 460 -30.87 0.85 2.42
CA ARG A 460 -31.33 2.25 2.44
C ARG A 460 -31.41 2.86 1.03
N ALA A 461 -30.63 2.37 0.08
CA ALA A 461 -30.67 2.83 -1.30
C ALA A 461 -31.88 2.23 -2.07
N ASP A 462 -32.16 0.93 -1.90
CA ASP A 462 -33.30 0.26 -2.52
C ASP A 462 -34.63 0.84 -2.04
N ARG A 463 -34.81 1.15 -0.74
CA ARG A 463 -36.01 1.79 -0.20
C ARG A 463 -36.31 3.20 -0.72
N LYS A 464 -35.32 3.86 -1.39
CA LYS A 464 -35.52 5.18 -2.01
C LYS A 464 -35.91 5.12 -3.48
N VAL A 465 -35.79 3.95 -4.08
CA VAL A 465 -36.19 3.72 -5.49
C VAL A 465 -37.63 3.20 -5.55
N ASP A 466 -38.12 2.57 -4.49
CA ASP A 466 -39.46 2.00 -4.40
C ASP A 466 -40.50 2.93 -3.70
N GLY A 467 -40.14 4.13 -3.29
CA GLY A 467 -40.99 5.16 -2.70
C GLY A 467 -40.82 6.51 -3.40
#